data_c7bf5adca8c2bdd089e9e556653cdd61
#
_entry.id   c7bf5adca8c2bdd089e9e556653cdd61
#
_cell.length_a   1.000
_cell.length_b   1.000
_cell.length_c   1.000
_cell.angle_alpha   90.00
_cell.angle_beta   90.00
_cell.angle_gamma   90.00
#
_symmetry.space_group_name_H-M   'P 1'
#
loop_
_entity.id
_entity.type
_entity.pdbx_description
1 polymer ?
#
loop_
_entity_poly.entity_id
_entity_poly.type
_entity_poly.pdbx_seq_one_letter_code
_entity_poly.pdbx_strand_id
1 'polypeptide(L)'
;MNANEILKMSIQNVREMYSNSILIPRDVDTQLSKLNLMPLFGNTLGSETSKSITQTTEQFNTFFPQFMCRVYVRVAEQHLKVVFVNVQFYHTNYPTLGPTVNVGVFTLPEPYTSIELKKKLYYWWLKYAIFETNTSEQIDVTGNHIETQPWIENGDTTVCHFWSYELVHFQHHGDIQSKVVQGILQYFSTPRDN
;
A
#
# COMPACT_ATOMS: atom_id res chain seq x y z
N MET A 1 4.88 33.06 17.73
CA MET A 1 3.79 32.43 16.93
C MET A 1 2.66 32.15 17.90
N ASN A 2 1.46 32.60 17.61
CA ASN A 2 0.31 32.36 18.48
C ASN A 2 -0.34 30.99 18.21
N ALA A 3 -1.22 30.52 19.11
CA ALA A 3 -1.83 29.18 18.98
C ALA A 3 -2.61 29.00 17.66
N ASN A 4 -3.26 30.04 17.16
CA ASN A 4 -4.00 29.97 15.90
C ASN A 4 -3.08 29.81 14.68
N GLU A 5 -1.92 30.46 14.71
CA GLU A 5 -0.90 30.33 13.65
C GLU A 5 -0.32 28.91 13.64
N ILE A 6 -0.03 28.34 14.82
CA ILE A 6 0.45 26.97 14.95
C ILE A 6 -0.59 25.99 14.38
N LEU A 7 -1.85 26.12 14.78
CA LEU A 7 -2.94 25.28 14.29
C LEU A 7 -3.10 25.39 12.76
N LYS A 8 -3.10 26.59 12.22
CA LYS A 8 -3.19 26.83 10.77
C LYS A 8 -2.05 26.17 10.02
N MET A 9 -0.82 26.31 10.50
CA MET A 9 0.35 25.65 9.88
C MET A 9 0.26 24.13 9.95
N SER A 10 -0.17 23.57 11.08
CA SER A 10 -0.33 22.12 11.23
C SER A 10 -1.35 21.56 10.23
N ILE A 11 -2.49 22.22 10.08
CA ILE A 11 -3.51 21.83 9.08
C ILE A 11 -2.95 21.95 7.66
N GLN A 12 -2.21 23.01 7.37
CA GLN A 12 -1.62 23.22 6.05
C GLN A 12 -0.60 22.13 5.74
N ASN A 13 0.30 21.81 6.66
CA ASN A 13 1.30 20.75 6.50
C ASN A 13 0.66 19.39 6.25
N VAL A 14 -0.41 19.06 6.99
CA VAL A 14 -1.17 17.81 6.77
C VAL A 14 -1.77 17.77 5.36
N ARG A 15 -2.41 18.86 4.92
CA ARG A 15 -2.98 18.95 3.58
C ARG A 15 -1.93 18.79 2.48
N GLU A 16 -0.78 19.44 2.63
CA GLU A 16 0.33 19.35 1.68
C GLU A 16 0.92 17.94 1.64
N MET A 17 1.11 17.31 2.80
CA MET A 17 1.56 15.92 2.87
C MET A 17 0.62 14.99 2.08
N TYR A 18 -0.70 15.10 2.28
CA TYR A 18 -1.66 14.29 1.52
C TYR A 18 -1.66 14.60 0.04
N SER A 19 -1.66 15.88 -0.33
CA SER A 19 -1.64 16.31 -1.73
C SER A 19 -0.40 15.81 -2.48
N ASN A 20 0.75 15.82 -1.82
CA ASN A 20 1.99 15.32 -2.39
C ASN A 20 1.99 13.79 -2.45
N SER A 21 1.51 13.13 -1.39
CA SER A 21 1.48 11.66 -1.34
C SER A 21 0.58 11.03 -2.41
N ILE A 22 -0.51 11.71 -2.82
CA ILE A 22 -1.40 11.20 -3.87
C ILE A 22 -0.74 11.21 -5.27
N LEU A 23 0.35 11.94 -5.44
CA LEU A 23 1.12 11.92 -6.69
C LEU A 23 1.82 10.58 -6.88
N ILE A 24 2.23 9.92 -5.80
CA ILE A 24 2.90 8.61 -5.86
C ILE A 24 2.00 7.58 -6.55
N PRO A 25 0.78 7.26 -6.08
CA PRO A 25 -0.07 6.31 -6.79
C PRO A 25 -0.45 6.76 -8.21
N ARG A 26 -0.52 8.05 -8.51
CA ARG A 26 -0.74 8.54 -9.89
C ARG A 26 0.43 8.24 -10.81
N ASP A 27 1.65 8.45 -10.32
CA ASP A 27 2.85 8.13 -11.07
C ASP A 27 3.00 6.62 -11.26
N VAL A 28 2.69 5.84 -10.22
CA VAL A 28 2.64 4.38 -10.30
C VAL A 28 1.61 3.93 -11.35
N ASP A 29 0.39 4.46 -11.34
CA ASP A 29 -0.64 4.17 -12.37
C ASP A 29 -0.07 4.39 -13.78
N THR A 30 0.61 5.51 -13.98
CA THR A 30 1.20 5.89 -15.28
C THR A 30 2.30 4.91 -15.71
N GLN A 31 3.15 4.48 -14.79
CA GLN A 31 4.24 3.55 -15.12
C GLN A 31 3.74 2.11 -15.31
N LEU A 32 2.87 1.64 -14.44
CA LEU A 32 2.36 0.27 -14.48
C LEU A 32 1.42 0.04 -15.68
N SER A 33 0.71 1.07 -16.13
CA SER A 33 -0.11 0.96 -17.36
C SER A 33 0.72 0.61 -18.59
N LYS A 34 1.96 1.07 -18.69
CA LYS A 34 2.90 0.72 -19.76
C LYS A 34 3.31 -0.76 -19.73
N LEU A 35 3.12 -1.43 -18.60
CA LEU A 35 3.39 -2.84 -18.37
C LEU A 35 2.13 -3.71 -18.44
N ASN A 36 1.03 -3.18 -18.97
CA ASN A 36 -0.29 -3.82 -19.00
C ASN A 36 -0.82 -4.19 -17.60
N LEU A 37 -0.42 -3.45 -16.57
CA LEU A 37 -0.98 -3.55 -15.22
C LEU A 37 -2.01 -2.42 -15.05
N MET A 38 -3.19 -2.77 -14.57
CA MET A 38 -4.29 -1.84 -14.36
C MET A 38 -4.79 -1.86 -12.92
N PRO A 39 -5.27 -0.73 -12.39
CA PRO A 39 -5.86 -0.70 -11.08
C PRO A 39 -7.10 -1.58 -10.99
N LEU A 40 -7.12 -2.54 -10.07
CA LEU A 40 -8.23 -3.48 -9.85
C LEU A 40 -9.52 -2.76 -9.48
N PHE A 41 -9.44 -1.68 -8.74
CA PHE A 41 -10.59 -0.90 -8.23
C PHE A 41 -10.83 0.40 -9.01
N GLY A 42 -10.32 0.51 -10.23
CA GLY A 42 -10.45 1.70 -11.06
C GLY A 42 -9.83 2.94 -10.40
N ASN A 43 -10.56 4.04 -10.30
CA ASN A 43 -10.07 5.29 -9.72
C ASN A 43 -10.12 5.35 -8.18
N THR A 44 -10.58 4.30 -7.51
CA THR A 44 -10.73 4.30 -6.05
C THR A 44 -9.38 4.07 -5.37
N LEU A 45 -9.07 4.91 -4.38
CA LEU A 45 -7.99 4.67 -3.43
C LEU A 45 -8.56 3.93 -2.21
N GLY A 46 -7.90 2.85 -1.80
CA GLY A 46 -8.13 2.25 -0.50
C GLY A 46 -7.63 3.21 0.58
N SER A 47 -8.47 3.52 1.54
CA SER A 47 -8.10 4.30 2.72
C SER A 47 -8.99 3.90 3.88
N GLU A 48 -8.46 3.99 5.08
CA GLU A 48 -9.23 3.76 6.29
C GLU A 48 -9.37 5.06 7.05
N THR A 49 -10.63 5.47 7.27
CA THR A 49 -11.00 6.52 8.21
C THR A 49 -12.24 6.08 8.96
N SER A 50 -12.18 6.08 10.27
CA SER A 50 -13.39 5.95 11.07
C SER A 50 -14.01 7.33 11.28
N LYS A 51 -15.33 7.39 11.27
CA LYS A 51 -16.10 8.63 11.45
C LYS A 51 -16.97 8.60 12.71
N SER A 52 -16.77 7.61 13.59
CA SER A 52 -17.60 7.47 14.79
C SER A 52 -17.15 8.45 15.87
N ILE A 53 -18.07 9.27 16.35
CA ILE A 53 -17.83 10.19 17.49
C ILE A 53 -17.65 9.43 18.83
N THR A 54 -17.99 8.14 18.87
CA THR A 54 -17.82 7.31 20.06
C THR A 54 -16.43 6.75 20.22
N GLN A 55 -15.56 6.92 19.22
CA GLN A 55 -14.18 6.49 19.32
C GLN A 55 -13.38 7.43 20.21
N THR A 56 -12.46 6.86 20.97
CA THR A 56 -11.63 7.64 21.89
C THR A 56 -10.55 8.41 21.14
N THR A 57 -10.06 9.50 21.74
CA THR A 57 -8.99 10.32 21.18
C THR A 57 -7.64 9.58 21.03
N GLU A 58 -7.51 8.40 21.64
CA GLU A 58 -6.34 7.53 21.56
C GLU A 58 -6.30 6.74 20.24
N GLN A 59 -7.43 6.65 19.54
CA GLN A 59 -7.54 5.96 18.26
C GLN A 59 -7.34 6.95 17.11
N PHE A 60 -6.08 7.26 16.77
CA PHE A 60 -5.72 8.22 15.70
C PHE A 60 -6.35 7.90 14.35
N ASN A 61 -6.54 6.62 14.02
CA ASN A 61 -7.20 6.16 12.80
C ASN A 61 -8.64 6.63 12.65
N THR A 62 -9.22 7.17 13.71
CA THR A 62 -10.62 7.60 13.74
C THR A 62 -10.90 8.77 12.81
N PHE A 63 -9.98 9.73 12.74
CA PHE A 63 -10.19 11.01 12.05
C PHE A 63 -9.17 11.28 10.94
N PHE A 64 -8.17 10.43 10.81
CA PHE A 64 -7.04 10.62 9.94
C PHE A 64 -6.80 9.36 9.10
N PRO A 65 -6.73 9.44 7.76
CA PRO A 65 -6.42 8.28 6.94
C PRO A 65 -5.04 7.72 7.32
N GLN A 66 -4.98 6.45 7.68
CA GLN A 66 -3.72 5.80 8.03
C GLN A 66 -2.89 5.51 6.80
N PHE A 67 -3.55 5.24 5.66
CA PHE A 67 -2.89 4.83 4.44
C PHE A 67 -3.68 5.23 3.19
N MET A 68 -2.98 5.16 2.05
CA MET A 68 -3.54 5.19 0.69
C MET A 68 -3.02 3.96 -0.05
N CYS A 69 -3.91 3.07 -0.47
CA CYS A 69 -3.53 1.84 -1.14
C CYS A 69 -4.13 1.74 -2.55
N ARG A 70 -3.33 1.25 -3.49
CA ARG A 70 -3.75 0.85 -4.84
C ARG A 70 -3.36 -0.59 -5.08
N VAL A 71 -4.27 -1.34 -5.70
CA VAL A 71 -4.08 -2.73 -6.09
C VAL A 71 -4.12 -2.82 -7.60
N TYR A 72 -3.17 -3.55 -8.19
CA TYR A 72 -3.02 -3.69 -9.64
C TYR A 72 -3.02 -5.16 -10.03
N VAL A 73 -3.59 -5.43 -11.20
CA VAL A 73 -3.59 -6.73 -11.84
C VAL A 73 -3.20 -6.57 -13.31
N ARG A 74 -2.70 -7.63 -13.94
CA ARG A 74 -2.47 -7.65 -15.37
C ARG A 74 -3.81 -7.59 -16.11
N VAL A 75 -3.83 -7.01 -17.31
CA VAL A 75 -5.00 -7.06 -18.18
C VAL A 75 -5.18 -8.48 -18.69
N ALA A 76 -6.04 -9.26 -18.01
CA ALA A 76 -6.35 -10.65 -18.30
C ALA A 76 -7.73 -11.01 -17.72
N GLU A 77 -8.27 -12.17 -18.09
CA GLU A 77 -9.53 -12.68 -17.53
C GLU A 77 -9.37 -13.21 -16.11
N GLN A 78 -8.23 -13.82 -15.84
CA GLN A 78 -7.87 -14.38 -14.53
C GLN A 78 -6.51 -13.87 -14.08
N HIS A 79 -6.30 -13.80 -12.78
CA HIS A 79 -5.13 -13.24 -12.14
C HIS A 79 -4.54 -14.21 -11.13
N LEU A 80 -3.29 -14.58 -11.31
CA LEU A 80 -2.51 -15.37 -10.35
C LEU A 80 -1.63 -14.47 -9.47
N LYS A 81 -1.32 -13.27 -9.96
CA LYS A 81 -0.48 -12.30 -9.25
C LYS A 81 -1.18 -10.96 -9.11
N VAL A 82 -1.01 -10.36 -7.95
CA VAL A 82 -1.57 -9.05 -7.59
C VAL A 82 -0.46 -8.18 -7.05
N VAL A 83 -0.39 -6.95 -7.53
CA VAL A 83 0.51 -5.92 -7.02
C VAL A 83 -0.27 -5.00 -6.10
N PHE A 84 0.32 -4.59 -5.00
CA PHE A 84 -0.17 -3.46 -4.22
C PHE A 84 0.92 -2.41 -4.04
N VAL A 85 0.49 -1.16 -3.94
CA VAL A 85 1.32 -0.03 -3.54
C VAL A 85 0.56 0.73 -2.46
N ASN A 86 1.17 0.88 -1.31
CA ASN A 86 0.56 1.48 -0.13
C ASN A 86 1.44 2.62 0.40
N VAL A 87 0.89 3.82 0.48
CA VAL A 87 1.49 4.92 1.24
C VAL A 87 0.91 4.85 2.65
N GLN A 88 1.73 4.51 3.61
CA GLN A 88 1.34 4.39 5.02
C GLN A 88 1.81 5.62 5.78
N PHE A 89 0.88 6.35 6.38
CA PHE A 89 1.19 7.58 7.13
C PHE A 89 1.45 7.31 8.61
N TYR A 90 0.83 6.28 9.14
CA TYR A 90 0.94 5.91 10.54
C TYR A 90 0.90 4.40 10.71
N HIS A 91 1.76 3.88 11.58
CA HIS A 91 1.86 2.45 11.90
C HIS A 91 1.42 2.22 13.34
N THR A 92 0.29 1.58 13.54
CA THR A 92 -0.28 1.34 14.88
C THR A 92 0.69 0.56 15.77
N ASN A 93 1.34 -0.45 15.22
CA ASN A 93 2.27 -1.31 15.96
C ASN A 93 3.71 -0.78 16.01
N TYR A 94 4.01 0.27 15.26
CA TYR A 94 5.35 0.87 15.14
C TYR A 94 5.26 2.40 15.21
N PRO A 95 4.90 2.97 16.35
CA PRO A 95 4.60 4.42 16.46
C PRO A 95 5.82 5.33 16.24
N THR A 96 7.02 4.76 16.32
CA THR A 96 8.27 5.50 16.05
C THR A 96 8.67 5.50 14.59
N LEU A 97 8.01 4.67 13.76
CA LEU A 97 8.28 4.62 12.33
C LEU A 97 7.57 5.78 11.63
N GLY A 98 8.32 6.52 10.82
CA GLY A 98 7.79 7.57 9.96
C GLY A 98 6.89 7.05 8.84
N PRO A 99 6.27 7.93 8.04
CA PRO A 99 5.50 7.52 6.88
C PRO A 99 6.33 6.71 5.88
N THR A 100 5.74 5.66 5.31
CA THR A 100 6.40 4.74 4.38
C THR A 100 5.64 4.57 3.07
N VAL A 101 6.35 4.15 2.03
CA VAL A 101 5.78 3.56 0.81
C VAL A 101 6.11 2.09 0.81
N ASN A 102 5.08 1.26 0.77
CA ASN A 102 5.19 -0.18 0.84
C ASN A 102 4.68 -0.76 -0.47
N VAL A 103 5.45 -1.65 -1.05
CA VAL A 103 5.16 -2.29 -2.33
C VAL A 103 5.21 -3.79 -2.14
N GLY A 104 4.32 -4.50 -2.81
CA GLY A 104 4.39 -5.95 -2.77
C GLY A 104 3.72 -6.61 -3.95
N VAL A 105 4.13 -7.86 -4.18
CA VAL A 105 3.57 -8.75 -5.19
C VAL A 105 3.09 -10.01 -4.49
N PHE A 106 1.79 -10.25 -4.54
CA PHE A 106 1.18 -11.49 -4.08
C PHE A 106 1.15 -12.50 -5.22
N THR A 107 1.54 -13.73 -4.93
CA THR A 107 1.22 -14.89 -5.75
C THR A 107 0.08 -15.65 -5.08
N LEU A 108 -1.06 -15.71 -5.74
CA LEU A 108 -2.28 -16.33 -5.24
C LEU A 108 -2.19 -17.86 -5.34
N PRO A 109 -2.91 -18.62 -4.50
CA PRO A 109 -2.89 -20.08 -4.55
C PRO A 109 -3.52 -20.63 -5.83
N GLU A 110 -4.48 -19.91 -6.40
CA GLU A 110 -5.16 -20.23 -7.66
C GLU A 110 -5.52 -18.94 -8.42
N PRO A 111 -5.79 -19.02 -9.73
CA PRO A 111 -6.22 -17.86 -10.50
C PRO A 111 -7.63 -17.41 -10.10
N TYR A 112 -7.83 -16.10 -9.97
CA TYR A 112 -9.12 -15.46 -9.68
C TYR A 112 -9.50 -14.46 -10.76
N THR A 113 -10.79 -14.30 -11.00
CA THR A 113 -11.33 -13.19 -11.79
C THR A 113 -11.21 -11.87 -11.00
N SER A 114 -11.27 -10.75 -11.72
CA SER A 114 -11.28 -9.42 -11.05
C SER A 114 -12.45 -9.25 -10.07
N ILE A 115 -13.59 -9.91 -10.31
CA ILE A 115 -14.76 -9.84 -9.42
C ILE A 115 -14.48 -10.59 -8.11
N GLU A 116 -13.91 -11.78 -8.19
CA GLU A 116 -13.54 -12.59 -7.03
C GLU A 116 -12.45 -11.90 -6.21
N LEU A 117 -11.42 -11.36 -6.88
CA LEU A 117 -10.38 -10.60 -6.23
C LEU A 117 -10.91 -9.37 -5.47
N LYS A 118 -11.84 -8.62 -6.06
CA LYS A 118 -12.46 -7.48 -5.39
C LYS A 118 -13.21 -7.87 -4.11
N LYS A 119 -13.78 -9.06 -4.06
CA LYS A 119 -14.43 -9.58 -2.86
C LYS A 119 -13.44 -10.07 -1.81
N LYS A 120 -12.35 -10.71 -2.25
CA LYS A 120 -11.33 -11.29 -1.36
C LYS A 120 -10.33 -10.24 -0.85
N LEU A 121 -9.89 -9.33 -1.72
CA LEU A 121 -8.93 -8.29 -1.39
C LEU A 121 -9.65 -7.03 -0.93
N TYR A 122 -10.18 -7.08 0.26
CA TYR A 122 -10.64 -5.88 0.92
C TYR A 122 -9.42 -5.02 1.29
N TYR A 123 -9.46 -3.69 1.12
CA TYR A 123 -8.31 -2.79 1.30
C TYR A 123 -7.59 -2.93 2.64
N TRP A 124 -8.33 -3.14 3.71
CA TRP A 124 -7.75 -3.30 5.04
C TRP A 124 -7.17 -4.70 5.30
N TRP A 125 -7.54 -5.72 4.50
CA TRP A 125 -6.88 -7.02 4.55
C TRP A 125 -5.39 -6.91 4.21
N LEU A 126 -5.02 -6.12 3.19
CA LEU A 126 -3.62 -5.85 2.84
C LEU A 126 -2.88 -5.18 4.00
N LYS A 127 -3.53 -4.25 4.69
CA LYS A 127 -2.98 -3.62 5.89
C LYS A 127 -2.72 -4.65 6.99
N TYR A 128 -3.71 -5.48 7.32
CA TYR A 128 -3.58 -6.50 8.36
C TYR A 128 -2.58 -7.58 7.97
N ALA A 129 -2.62 -8.08 6.76
CA ALA A 129 -1.74 -9.16 6.33
C ALA A 129 -0.25 -8.78 6.35
N ILE A 130 0.08 -7.49 6.14
CA ILE A 130 1.46 -7.05 5.95
C ILE A 130 1.97 -6.25 7.15
N PHE A 131 1.13 -5.43 7.77
CA PHE A 131 1.58 -4.46 8.77
C PHE A 131 1.11 -4.72 10.19
N GLU A 132 0.02 -5.47 10.40
CA GLU A 132 -0.55 -5.67 11.72
C GLU A 132 -0.40 -7.09 12.25
N THR A 133 -0.24 -8.10 11.40
CA THR A 133 -0.15 -9.50 11.84
C THR A 133 1.26 -9.98 12.17
N ASN A 134 2.30 -9.36 11.64
CA ASN A 134 3.68 -9.71 11.96
C ASN A 134 4.19 -8.85 13.12
N THR A 135 3.87 -9.26 14.32
CA THR A 135 4.30 -8.58 15.55
C THR A 135 5.77 -8.84 15.90
N SER A 136 6.47 -9.71 15.18
CA SER A 136 7.83 -10.13 15.52
C SER A 136 8.92 -9.58 14.60
N GLU A 137 8.58 -9.07 13.43
CA GLU A 137 9.57 -8.57 12.47
C GLU A 137 9.49 -7.05 12.38
N GLN A 138 10.63 -6.41 12.59
CA GLN A 138 10.78 -4.98 12.38
C GLN A 138 10.59 -4.67 10.90
N ILE A 139 9.73 -3.69 10.57
CA ILE A 139 9.56 -3.24 9.18
C ILE A 139 10.89 -2.66 8.69
N ASP A 140 11.47 -3.29 7.68
CA ASP A 140 12.66 -2.79 7.01
C ASP A 140 12.27 -1.74 5.97
N VAL A 141 12.72 -0.51 6.15
CA VAL A 141 12.45 0.62 5.26
C VAL A 141 13.63 0.95 4.34
N THR A 142 14.60 0.07 4.24
CA THR A 142 15.79 0.25 3.39
C THR A 142 15.59 -0.22 1.96
N GLY A 143 14.45 -0.84 1.67
CA GLY A 143 14.11 -1.39 0.35
C GLY A 143 14.54 -2.84 0.17
N ASN A 144 14.98 -3.51 1.22
CA ASN A 144 15.23 -4.94 1.18
C ASN A 144 13.92 -5.70 0.90
N HIS A 145 14.01 -6.68 0.02
CA HIS A 145 12.87 -7.52 -0.35
C HIS A 145 12.72 -8.64 0.67
N ILE A 146 11.52 -8.77 1.22
CA ILE A 146 11.15 -9.78 2.20
C ILE A 146 10.07 -10.67 1.61
N GLU A 147 10.21 -11.99 1.76
CA GLU A 147 9.16 -12.94 1.44
C GLU A 147 8.37 -13.28 2.70
N THR A 148 7.06 -13.18 2.61
CA THR A 148 6.13 -13.57 3.67
C THR A 148 5.02 -14.44 3.11
N GLN A 149 4.34 -15.15 4.00
CA GLN A 149 3.19 -15.97 3.67
C GLN A 149 1.96 -15.47 4.44
N PRO A 150 1.39 -14.31 4.05
CA PRO A 150 0.21 -13.80 4.70
C PRO A 150 -0.98 -14.73 4.51
N TRP A 151 -1.75 -14.87 5.59
CA TRP A 151 -2.96 -15.68 5.60
C TRP A 151 -4.08 -15.00 4.81
N ILE A 152 -4.73 -15.75 3.93
CA ILE A 152 -5.99 -15.36 3.26
C ILE A 152 -7.14 -16.14 3.92
N GLU A 153 -8.38 -15.66 3.77
CA GLU A 153 -9.58 -16.32 4.24
C GLU A 153 -9.57 -17.83 3.95
N ASN A 154 -10.07 -18.62 4.90
CA ASN A 154 -10.22 -20.10 4.83
C ASN A 154 -8.93 -20.92 4.96
N GLY A 155 -7.83 -20.36 5.45
CA GLY A 155 -6.60 -21.12 5.67
C GLY A 155 -5.69 -21.24 4.45
N ASP A 156 -6.04 -20.63 3.34
CA ASP A 156 -5.17 -20.55 2.16
C ASP A 156 -4.03 -19.55 2.44
N THR A 157 -2.81 -19.98 2.18
CA THR A 157 -1.62 -19.10 2.25
C THR A 157 -1.28 -18.58 0.86
N THR A 158 -0.86 -17.32 0.81
CA THR A 158 -0.24 -16.73 -0.38
C THR A 158 1.24 -16.56 -0.15
N VAL A 159 2.00 -16.39 -1.22
CA VAL A 159 3.37 -15.89 -1.14
C VAL A 159 3.36 -14.41 -1.48
N CYS A 160 3.90 -13.60 -0.60
CA CYS A 160 4.04 -12.17 -0.80
C CYS A 160 5.51 -11.76 -0.74
N HIS A 161 6.01 -11.17 -1.80
CA HIS A 161 7.27 -10.44 -1.79
C HIS A 161 6.96 -8.97 -1.58
N PHE A 162 7.50 -8.37 -0.54
CA PHE A 162 7.29 -6.95 -0.29
C PHE A 162 8.59 -6.24 0.11
N TRP A 163 8.59 -4.92 -0.05
CA TRP A 163 9.67 -4.03 0.35
C TRP A 163 9.11 -2.65 0.67
N SER A 164 9.85 -1.91 1.49
CA SER A 164 9.40 -0.62 1.98
C SER A 164 10.52 0.40 1.96
N TYR A 165 10.13 1.65 1.74
CA TYR A 165 11.01 2.81 1.86
C TYR A 165 10.33 3.89 2.70
N GLU A 166 11.10 4.72 3.36
CA GLU A 166 10.54 5.94 3.95
C GLU A 166 9.96 6.85 2.86
N LEU A 167 8.80 7.46 3.13
CA LEU A 167 8.10 8.33 2.19
C LEU A 167 8.97 9.49 1.69
N VAL A 168 9.87 10.01 2.53
CA VAL A 168 10.78 11.11 2.19
C VAL A 168 11.76 10.78 1.06
N HIS A 169 11.93 9.49 0.72
CA HIS A 169 12.78 9.04 -0.39
C HIS A 169 12.09 9.08 -1.76
N PHE A 170 10.84 9.56 -1.82
CA PHE A 170 10.08 9.73 -3.06
C PHE A 170 9.93 11.20 -3.42
N GLN A 171 11.00 11.79 -3.93
CA GLN A 171 11.05 13.22 -4.28
C GLN A 171 10.91 13.46 -5.78
N HIS A 172 11.21 12.45 -6.60
CA HIS A 172 11.25 12.58 -8.06
C HIS A 172 10.58 11.38 -8.74
N HIS A 173 10.10 11.59 -9.95
CA HIS A 173 9.52 10.52 -10.78
C HIS A 173 10.46 9.31 -10.97
N GLY A 174 11.77 9.53 -11.01
CA GLY A 174 12.77 8.46 -11.08
C GLY A 174 12.78 7.53 -9.87
N ASP A 175 12.36 8.01 -8.71
CA ASP A 175 12.26 7.19 -7.50
C ASP A 175 11.17 6.12 -7.63
N ILE A 176 10.06 6.45 -8.29
CA ILE A 176 8.99 5.50 -8.58
C ILE A 176 9.51 4.38 -9.49
N GLN A 177 10.24 4.76 -10.55
CA GLN A 177 10.81 3.78 -11.48
C GLN A 177 11.78 2.83 -10.77
N SER A 178 12.72 3.34 -10.00
CA SER A 178 13.78 2.54 -9.37
C SER A 178 13.30 1.77 -8.15
N LYS A 179 12.46 2.36 -7.30
CA LYS A 179 12.07 1.79 -6.01
C LYS A 179 10.77 0.97 -6.07
N VAL A 180 9.90 1.25 -7.05
CA VAL A 180 8.60 0.58 -7.16
C VAL A 180 8.58 -0.33 -8.39
N VAL A 181 8.72 0.25 -9.60
CA VAL A 181 8.47 -0.48 -10.84
C VAL A 181 9.49 -1.59 -11.08
N GLN A 182 10.77 -1.35 -10.84
CA GLN A 182 11.81 -2.37 -11.03
C GLN A 182 11.62 -3.57 -10.10
N GLY A 183 11.27 -3.32 -8.83
CA GLY A 183 10.97 -4.40 -7.89
C GLY A 183 9.75 -5.22 -8.33
N ILE A 184 8.68 -4.57 -8.81
CA ILE A 184 7.50 -5.26 -9.33
C ILE A 184 7.88 -6.16 -10.51
N LEU A 185 8.65 -5.66 -11.47
CA LEU A 185 9.08 -6.41 -12.65
C LEU A 185 9.87 -7.67 -12.28
N GLN A 186 10.70 -7.61 -11.25
CA GLN A 186 11.47 -8.76 -10.78
C GLN A 186 10.59 -9.96 -10.43
N TYR A 187 9.45 -9.73 -9.77
CA TYR A 187 8.55 -10.79 -9.30
C TYR A 187 7.40 -11.07 -10.27
N PHE A 188 7.00 -10.10 -11.07
CA PHE A 188 5.90 -10.25 -12.03
C PHE A 188 6.32 -10.96 -13.31
N SER A 189 7.61 -10.86 -13.69
CA SER A 189 8.15 -11.46 -14.93
C SER A 189 8.69 -12.89 -14.76
N THR A 190 8.61 -13.46 -13.58
CA THR A 190 9.06 -14.86 -13.35
C THR A 190 8.15 -15.85 -14.07
N PRO A 191 8.70 -16.93 -14.74
CA PRO A 191 8.00 -17.80 -15.68
C PRO A 191 7.00 -18.81 -15.06
N ARG A 192 6.27 -18.48 -14.03
CA ARG A 192 5.14 -19.29 -13.54
C ARG A 192 3.79 -18.86 -14.12
N ASP A 193 3.81 -18.01 -15.15
CA ASP A 193 2.62 -17.43 -15.79
C ASP A 193 2.23 -18.18 -17.10
N ASN A 194 2.68 -19.44 -17.28
CA ASN A 194 2.27 -20.29 -18.42
C ASN A 194 1.31 -21.39 -17.96
#